data_eb43ade33987531b89d0e76d77de2cc9
#
_entry.id   eb43ade33987531b89d0e76d77de2cc9
#
_cell.length_a   1.000
_cell.length_b   1.000
_cell.length_c   1.000
_cell.angle_alpha   90.00
_cell.angle_beta   90.00
_cell.angle_gamma   90.00
#
_symmetry.space_group_name_H-M   'P 1'
#
loop_
_entity.id
_entity.type
_entity.pdbx_description
1 polymer ?
#
loop_
_entity_poly.entity_id
_entity_poly.type
_entity_poly.pdbx_seq_one_letter_code
_entity_poly.pdbx_strand_id
1 'polypeptide(L)'
;MMKKSMIVVSVGLTVTILFYAAILMLPAKVEAATKVVAIEGISYNVNSSMADNLQSLSGKKVYVTLDSGETFAGFVKEVGDHLMHLEKLDGKDYFDALIRIENISAIDTRFRDFKR
;
A
#
# COMPACT_ATOMS: atom_id res chain seq x y z
N MET A 1 23.16 8.21 59.04
CA MET A 1 23.13 9.12 57.90
C MET A 1 23.26 8.41 56.56
N MET A 2 24.13 7.44 56.41
CA MET A 2 24.25 6.69 55.16
C MET A 2 23.01 5.94 54.76
N LYS A 3 22.25 5.39 55.71
CA LYS A 3 21.02 4.66 55.43
C LYS A 3 19.92 5.52 54.80
N LYS A 4 19.81 6.80 55.16
CA LYS A 4 18.82 7.71 54.59
C LYS A 4 19.12 8.02 53.12
N SER A 5 20.37 8.19 52.76
CA SER A 5 20.79 8.45 51.36
C SER A 5 20.49 7.26 50.44
N MET A 6 20.73 6.04 50.95
CA MET A 6 20.44 4.83 50.18
C MET A 6 18.95 4.63 49.91
N ILE A 7 18.08 4.95 50.84
CA ILE A 7 16.64 4.85 50.70
C ILE A 7 16.12 5.83 49.66
N VAL A 8 16.61 7.05 49.62
CA VAL A 8 16.20 8.08 48.64
C VAL A 8 16.61 7.69 47.24
N VAL A 9 17.80 7.15 47.05
CA VAL A 9 18.25 6.65 45.73
C VAL A 9 17.39 5.50 45.23
N SER A 10 17.03 4.57 46.12
CA SER A 10 16.19 3.42 45.76
C SER A 10 14.79 3.83 45.32
N VAL A 11 14.16 4.78 45.99
CA VAL A 11 12.85 5.31 45.61
C VAL A 11 12.87 6.01 44.23
N GLY A 12 13.88 6.81 43.99
CA GLY A 12 14.05 7.51 42.71
C GLY A 12 14.21 6.55 41.53
N LEU A 13 14.98 5.50 41.73
CA LEU A 13 15.21 4.49 40.72
C LEU A 13 13.89 3.75 40.37
N THR A 14 13.08 3.39 41.34
CA THR A 14 11.81 2.70 41.17
C THR A 14 10.82 3.54 40.39
N VAL A 15 10.69 4.82 40.67
CA VAL A 15 9.82 5.76 39.97
C VAL A 15 10.23 5.88 38.48
N THR A 16 11.53 5.97 38.21
CA THR A 16 12.06 6.09 36.86
C THR A 16 11.72 4.85 36.02
N ILE A 17 11.81 3.65 36.56
CA ILE A 17 11.49 2.39 35.87
C ILE A 17 10.02 2.33 35.51
N LEU A 18 9.12 2.70 36.42
CA LEU A 18 7.69 2.71 36.16
C LEU A 18 7.29 3.69 35.05
N PHE A 19 7.90 4.86 35.01
CA PHE A 19 7.67 5.83 33.96
C PHE A 19 8.12 5.34 32.60
N TYR A 20 9.26 4.65 32.54
CA TYR A 20 9.80 4.08 31.31
C TYR A 20 8.89 3.00 30.72
N ALA A 21 8.35 2.15 31.56
CA ALA A 21 7.43 1.09 31.13
C ALA A 21 6.15 1.65 30.51
N ALA A 22 5.60 2.74 31.04
CA ALA A 22 4.41 3.37 30.52
C ALA A 22 4.61 3.95 29.11
N ILE A 23 5.77 4.52 28.81
CA ILE A 23 6.09 5.06 27.50
C ILE A 23 6.22 3.95 26.46
N LEU A 24 6.80 2.82 26.78
CA LEU A 24 6.98 1.69 25.87
C LEU A 24 5.67 1.02 25.46
N MET A 25 4.64 1.10 26.28
CA MET A 25 3.35 0.48 25.98
C MET A 25 2.48 1.30 25.01
N LEU A 26 2.66 2.61 24.93
CA LEU A 26 1.85 3.49 24.09
C LEU A 26 1.98 3.20 22.59
N PRO A 27 3.19 3.05 22.01
CA PRO A 27 3.34 2.75 20.57
C PRO A 27 2.70 1.43 20.16
N ALA A 28 2.77 0.41 20.99
CA ALA A 28 2.19 -0.89 20.70
C ALA A 28 0.67 -0.86 20.55
N LYS A 29 -0.04 -0.03 21.32
CA LYS A 29 -1.49 0.13 21.21
C LYS A 29 -1.90 0.87 19.95
N VAL A 30 -1.13 1.83 19.49
CA VAL A 30 -1.40 2.59 18.26
C VAL A 30 -1.21 1.70 17.03
N GLU A 31 -0.18 0.87 16.98
CA GLU A 31 0.09 -0.04 15.88
C GLU A 31 -0.97 -1.13 15.74
N ALA A 32 -1.55 -1.58 16.84
CA ALA A 32 -2.59 -2.61 16.82
C ALA A 32 -3.93 -2.12 16.25
N ALA A 33 -4.14 -0.80 16.11
CA ALA A 33 -5.38 -0.22 15.62
C ALA A 33 -5.58 -0.33 14.10
N THR A 34 -4.50 -0.50 13.32
CA THR A 34 -4.54 -0.62 11.86
C THR A 34 -3.72 -1.80 11.38
N LYS A 35 -4.29 -2.57 10.47
CA LYS A 35 -3.61 -3.69 9.82
C LYS A 35 -3.55 -3.47 8.33
N VAL A 36 -2.44 -3.84 7.71
CA VAL A 36 -2.30 -3.91 6.28
C VAL A 36 -2.62 -5.33 5.84
N VAL A 37 -3.63 -5.48 5.00
CA VAL A 37 -4.07 -6.80 4.52
C VAL A 37 -4.03 -6.83 3.01
N ALA A 38 -3.75 -8.02 2.44
CA ALA A 38 -3.79 -8.24 1.01
C ALA A 38 -5.22 -8.20 0.51
N ILE A 39 -5.43 -7.59 -0.66
CA ILE A 39 -6.73 -7.61 -1.35
C ILE A 39 -6.85 -8.95 -2.05
N GLU A 40 -7.93 -9.69 -1.76
CA GLU A 40 -8.16 -11.00 -2.37
C GLU A 40 -8.38 -10.92 -3.87
N GLY A 41 -7.91 -11.93 -4.59
CA GLY A 41 -8.11 -12.06 -6.03
C GLY A 41 -7.21 -11.18 -6.89
N ILE A 42 -6.26 -10.45 -6.29
CA ILE A 42 -5.31 -9.62 -7.01
C ILE A 42 -3.90 -10.17 -6.83
N SER A 43 -3.26 -10.52 -7.92
CA SER A 43 -1.86 -10.95 -7.92
C SER A 43 -1.24 -10.74 -9.29
N TYR A 44 0.06 -10.45 -9.32
CA TYR A 44 0.85 -10.45 -10.53
C TYR A 44 1.45 -11.83 -10.77
N ASN A 45 1.55 -12.22 -12.04
CA ASN A 45 2.30 -13.39 -12.47
C ASN A 45 3.46 -12.93 -13.34
N VAL A 46 4.67 -12.98 -12.80
CA VAL A 46 5.87 -12.50 -13.49
C VAL A 46 6.28 -13.41 -14.66
N ASN A 47 5.73 -14.60 -14.75
CA ASN A 47 5.96 -15.54 -15.83
C ASN A 47 4.95 -15.41 -16.97
N SER A 48 3.93 -14.58 -16.81
CA SER A 48 2.91 -14.32 -17.81
C SER A 48 3.20 -13.00 -18.53
N SER A 49 2.49 -12.78 -19.64
CA SER A 49 2.59 -11.55 -20.41
C SER A 49 1.97 -10.36 -19.67
N MET A 50 2.30 -9.14 -20.13
CA MET A 50 1.62 -7.93 -19.64
C MET A 50 0.11 -8.00 -19.90
N ALA A 51 -0.30 -8.50 -21.07
CA ALA A 51 -1.72 -8.65 -21.40
C ALA A 51 -2.43 -9.59 -20.41
N ASP A 52 -1.82 -10.72 -20.08
CA ASP A 52 -2.42 -11.67 -19.14
C ASP A 52 -2.56 -11.08 -17.74
N ASN A 53 -1.54 -10.36 -17.28
CA ASN A 53 -1.59 -9.66 -16.00
C ASN A 53 -2.69 -8.60 -15.98
N LEU A 54 -2.83 -7.83 -17.06
CA LEU A 54 -3.88 -6.83 -17.18
C LEU A 54 -5.28 -7.46 -17.19
N GLN A 55 -5.45 -8.60 -17.86
CA GLN A 55 -6.72 -9.32 -17.85
C GLN A 55 -7.13 -9.75 -16.45
N SER A 56 -6.19 -10.16 -15.63
CA SER A 56 -6.46 -10.53 -14.23
C SER A 56 -6.91 -9.34 -13.38
N LEU A 57 -6.64 -8.12 -13.84
CA LEU A 57 -7.01 -6.88 -13.16
C LEU A 57 -8.28 -6.24 -13.71
N SER A 58 -9.05 -6.94 -14.54
CA SER A 58 -10.30 -6.43 -15.12
C SER A 58 -11.23 -5.89 -14.03
N GLY A 59 -11.77 -4.70 -14.24
CA GLY A 59 -12.61 -4.00 -13.27
C GLY A 59 -11.86 -3.30 -12.14
N LYS A 60 -10.54 -3.42 -12.08
CA LYS A 60 -9.71 -2.79 -11.06
C LYS A 60 -9.09 -1.50 -11.55
N LYS A 61 -8.81 -0.59 -10.62
CA LYS A 61 -8.09 0.65 -10.94
C LYS A 61 -6.61 0.37 -11.05
N VAL A 62 -6.00 0.83 -12.14
CA VAL A 62 -4.58 0.68 -12.39
C VAL A 62 -3.96 2.01 -12.81
N TYR A 63 -2.67 2.13 -12.61
CA TYR A 63 -1.82 3.18 -13.15
C TYR A 63 -0.94 2.56 -14.22
N VAL A 64 -1.03 3.05 -15.43
CA VAL A 64 -0.31 2.50 -16.59
C VAL A 64 0.73 3.53 -17.02
N THR A 65 2.00 3.13 -17.01
CA THR A 65 3.10 3.99 -17.47
C THR A 65 3.58 3.48 -18.82
N LEU A 66 3.61 4.38 -19.80
CA LEU A 66 4.07 4.08 -21.15
C LEU A 66 5.57 4.32 -21.30
N ASP A 67 6.17 3.77 -22.35
CA ASP A 67 7.58 4.00 -22.70
C ASP A 67 7.92 5.48 -22.89
N SER A 68 6.94 6.28 -23.29
CA SER A 68 7.07 7.74 -23.40
C SER A 68 7.21 8.47 -22.08
N GLY A 69 6.93 7.80 -20.96
CA GLY A 69 6.87 8.39 -19.63
C GLY A 69 5.49 8.87 -19.21
N GLU A 70 4.50 8.86 -20.11
CA GLU A 70 3.13 9.21 -19.76
C GLU A 70 2.51 8.16 -18.85
N THR A 71 1.72 8.61 -17.88
CA THR A 71 0.98 7.73 -16.97
C THR A 71 -0.52 8.00 -17.10
N PHE A 72 -1.29 6.93 -17.25
CA PHE A 72 -2.75 6.97 -17.24
C PHE A 72 -3.26 6.20 -16.02
N ALA A 73 -4.25 6.74 -15.36
CA ALA A 73 -4.91 6.09 -14.24
C ALA A 73 -6.39 5.90 -14.57
N GLY A 74 -6.89 4.70 -14.40
CA GLY A 74 -8.29 4.37 -14.68
C GLY A 74 -8.60 2.93 -14.36
N PHE A 75 -9.80 2.48 -14.77
CA PHE A 75 -10.24 1.12 -14.54
C PHE A 75 -10.07 0.26 -15.80
N VAL A 76 -9.55 -0.94 -15.62
CA VAL A 76 -9.39 -1.89 -16.74
C VAL A 76 -10.79 -2.39 -17.14
N LYS A 77 -11.24 -2.04 -18.33
CA LYS A 77 -12.51 -2.50 -18.86
C LYS A 77 -12.34 -3.76 -19.69
N GLU A 78 -11.42 -3.76 -20.63
CA GLU A 78 -11.20 -4.86 -21.55
C GLU A 78 -9.74 -4.91 -21.97
N VAL A 79 -9.22 -6.12 -22.14
CA VAL A 79 -7.83 -6.35 -22.55
C VAL A 79 -7.81 -7.35 -23.70
N GLY A 80 -7.32 -6.91 -24.84
CA GLY A 80 -7.10 -7.76 -26.02
C GLY A 80 -5.64 -8.22 -26.11
N ASP A 81 -5.27 -8.71 -27.28
CA ASP A 81 -3.90 -9.17 -27.53
C ASP A 81 -2.89 -8.02 -27.66
N HIS A 82 -3.35 -6.89 -28.21
CA HIS A 82 -2.48 -5.74 -28.51
C HIS A 82 -2.97 -4.42 -27.90
N LEU A 83 -4.26 -4.34 -27.58
CA LEU A 83 -4.88 -3.12 -27.07
C LEU A 83 -5.61 -3.39 -25.77
N MET A 84 -5.65 -2.38 -24.91
CA MET A 84 -6.48 -2.39 -23.73
C MET A 84 -7.36 -1.15 -23.67
N HIS A 85 -8.56 -1.32 -23.12
CA HIS A 85 -9.48 -0.22 -22.85
C HIS A 85 -9.43 0.13 -21.38
N LEU A 86 -8.97 1.34 -21.09
CA LEU A 86 -8.94 1.90 -19.74
C LEU A 86 -10.04 2.94 -19.63
N GLU A 87 -10.98 2.74 -18.71
CA GLU A 87 -12.14 3.62 -18.58
C GLU A 87 -12.02 4.53 -17.36
N LYS A 88 -12.80 5.60 -17.38
CA LYS A 88 -12.93 6.54 -16.26
C LYS A 88 -11.58 7.09 -15.81
N LEU A 89 -10.88 7.72 -16.73
CA LEU A 89 -9.55 8.25 -16.46
C LEU A 89 -9.57 9.30 -15.34
N ASP A 90 -8.61 9.19 -14.43
CA ASP A 90 -8.42 10.19 -13.39
C ASP A 90 -8.06 11.55 -13.99
N GLY A 91 -8.72 12.60 -13.52
CA GLY A 91 -8.46 13.96 -13.98
C GLY A 91 -9.02 14.29 -15.36
N LYS A 92 -9.67 13.33 -16.01
CA LYS A 92 -10.33 13.55 -17.32
C LYS A 92 -11.71 12.91 -17.28
N ASP A 93 -12.66 13.62 -16.71
CA ASP A 93 -14.04 13.16 -16.56
C ASP A 93 -14.62 12.76 -17.91
N TYR A 94 -15.26 11.59 -17.96
CA TYR A 94 -15.89 11.02 -19.16
C TYR A 94 -14.92 10.58 -20.26
N PHE A 95 -13.61 10.54 -19.97
CA PHE A 95 -12.62 10.07 -20.93
C PHE A 95 -12.22 8.63 -20.65
N ASP A 96 -12.09 7.86 -21.71
CA ASP A 96 -11.48 6.55 -21.72
C ASP A 96 -10.24 6.58 -22.61
N ALA A 97 -9.31 5.66 -22.38
CA ALA A 97 -8.11 5.53 -23.19
C ALA A 97 -8.05 4.16 -23.85
N LEU A 98 -7.61 4.13 -25.08
CA LEU A 98 -7.22 2.92 -25.78
C LEU A 98 -5.70 2.89 -25.84
N ILE A 99 -5.10 1.90 -25.19
CA ILE A 99 -3.65 1.86 -24.99
C ILE A 99 -3.08 0.63 -25.69
N ARG A 100 -1.99 0.83 -26.42
CA ARG A 100 -1.24 -0.27 -27.02
C ARG A 100 -0.41 -0.96 -25.93
N ILE A 101 -0.65 -2.25 -25.72
CA ILE A 101 -0.02 -3.01 -24.62
C ILE A 101 1.50 -3.06 -24.76
N GLU A 102 2.03 -3.14 -25.99
CA GLU A 102 3.46 -3.19 -26.25
C GLU A 102 4.20 -1.92 -25.82
N ASN A 103 3.50 -0.81 -25.68
CA ASN A 103 4.08 0.46 -25.24
C ASN A 103 4.03 0.64 -23.72
N ILE A 104 3.50 -0.32 -22.99
CA ILE A 104 3.42 -0.26 -21.53
C ILE A 104 4.75 -0.74 -20.94
N SER A 105 5.41 0.13 -20.17
CA SER A 105 6.63 -0.22 -19.44
C SER A 105 6.34 -0.73 -18.04
N ALA A 106 5.29 -0.25 -17.39
CA ALA A 106 4.95 -0.64 -16.03
C ALA A 106 3.46 -0.44 -15.74
N ILE A 107 2.93 -1.23 -14.85
CA ILE A 107 1.58 -1.06 -14.30
C ILE A 107 1.64 -1.10 -12.79
N ASP A 108 0.83 -0.27 -12.15
CA ASP A 108 0.69 -0.23 -10.70
C ASP A 108 -0.78 -0.44 -10.34
N THR A 109 -1.02 -1.20 -9.29
CA THR A 109 -2.35 -1.31 -8.70
C THR A 109 -2.22 -1.55 -7.21
N ARG A 110 -3.28 -1.33 -6.47
CA ARG A 110 -3.27 -1.52 -5.03
C ARG A 110 -3.46 -2.99 -4.70
N PHE A 111 -2.48 -3.58 -4.01
CA PHE A 111 -2.52 -4.97 -3.56
C PHE A 111 -2.84 -5.11 -2.08
N ARG A 112 -2.76 -4.02 -1.35
CA ARG A 112 -2.99 -4.04 0.09
C ARG A 112 -3.87 -2.89 0.50
N ASP A 113 -4.67 -3.11 1.53
CA ASP A 113 -5.53 -2.08 2.09
C ASP A 113 -5.39 -2.07 3.61
N PHE A 114 -5.84 -0.99 4.23
CA PHE A 114 -5.88 -0.87 5.67
C PHE A 114 -7.23 -1.38 6.18
N LYS A 115 -7.18 -2.28 7.12
CA LYS A 115 -8.36 -2.80 7.81
C LYS A 115 -8.39 -2.27 9.23
N ARG A 116 -9.48 -1.62 9.59
CA ARG A 116 -9.69 -1.09 10.93
C ARG A 116 -10.45 -2.08 11.81
#